data_e5c71e7b0bd6e3a3382f94dcee325880
#
_entry.id   e5c71e7b0bd6e3a3382f94dcee325880
#
_cell.length_a   1.000
_cell.length_b   1.000
_cell.length_c   1.000
_cell.angle_alpha   90.00
_cell.angle_beta   90.00
_cell.angle_gamma   90.00
#
_symmetry.space_group_name_H-M   'P 1'
#
loop_
_entity.id
_entity.type
_entity.pdbx_description
1 polymer ?
#
loop_
_entity_poly.entity_id
_entity_poly.type
_entity_poly.pdbx_seq_one_letter_code
_entity_poly.pdbx_strand_id
1 'polypeptide(L)'
;LTVSGANDNSALNLNASGSGTVSVGLGTSYGANVLNMSTEFQGILSVTSGYFQLNNVTMGADGILKLADSNVRTEWNGTAGGTFANDVAFTGNQVFATKDFTFSGDLSGTAFSTQGAGNITLAGGVNLDGQLKVHRGTVTVNSANVAKLGDSIDIQNNSTLAFARDFSYGGVISGTAGSTVSVNTGTLELTGANTFLGALSIADGATARLGDGSAWAGSLSGAGSLVIDTAGEITLAAGNTGFTGSTTLSGTGTVT
;
A
#
# COMPACT_ATOMS: atom_id res chain seq x y z
N LEU A 1 13.13 -25.30 -10.54
CA LEU A 1 14.20 -24.76 -11.39
C LEU A 1 14.80 -23.53 -10.71
N THR A 2 16.11 -23.48 -10.61
CA THR A 2 16.81 -22.29 -10.12
C THR A 2 17.67 -21.72 -11.24
N VAL A 3 17.55 -20.43 -11.51
CA VAL A 3 18.36 -19.68 -12.47
C VAL A 3 19.08 -18.56 -11.72
N SER A 4 20.38 -18.46 -11.87
CA SER A 4 21.17 -17.42 -11.22
C SER A 4 22.11 -16.74 -12.21
N GLY A 5 22.45 -15.47 -11.97
CA GLY A 5 23.44 -14.74 -12.76
C GLY A 5 22.89 -14.09 -14.03
N ALA A 6 21.60 -13.78 -14.11
CA ALA A 6 21.09 -12.93 -15.17
C ALA A 6 21.72 -11.53 -15.05
N ASN A 7 22.50 -11.13 -16.07
CA ASN A 7 23.16 -9.85 -16.13
C ASN A 7 22.17 -8.72 -16.46
N ASP A 8 22.58 -7.51 -16.15
CA ASP A 8 21.83 -6.27 -16.36
C ASP A 8 21.28 -6.14 -17.78
N ASN A 9 20.05 -5.65 -17.90
CA ASN A 9 19.28 -5.47 -19.14
C ASN A 9 18.99 -6.75 -19.94
N SER A 10 19.00 -7.91 -19.30
CA SER A 10 18.70 -9.18 -19.97
C SER A 10 17.22 -9.53 -19.88
N ALA A 11 16.64 -9.98 -20.98
CA ALA A 11 15.37 -10.68 -20.94
C ALA A 11 15.63 -12.14 -20.51
N LEU A 12 15.07 -12.55 -19.40
CA LEU A 12 15.02 -13.94 -18.99
C LEU A 12 13.72 -14.56 -19.49
N ASN A 13 13.81 -15.29 -20.59
CA ASN A 13 12.67 -15.98 -21.15
C ASN A 13 12.69 -17.44 -20.67
N LEU A 14 11.81 -17.78 -19.75
CA LEU A 14 11.64 -19.12 -19.23
C LEU A 14 10.37 -19.72 -19.83
N ASN A 15 10.51 -20.70 -20.70
CA ASN A 15 9.36 -21.39 -21.27
C ASN A 15 8.91 -22.52 -20.35
N ALA A 16 8.51 -22.16 -19.13
CA ALA A 16 7.97 -23.09 -18.14
C ALA A 16 6.45 -23.15 -18.24
N SER A 17 5.88 -24.33 -18.06
CA SER A 17 4.43 -24.57 -18.01
C SER A 17 4.07 -25.36 -16.77
N GLY A 18 2.78 -25.40 -16.40
CA GLY A 18 2.27 -26.13 -15.27
C GLY A 18 2.47 -25.42 -13.92
N SER A 19 2.43 -26.19 -12.83
CA SER A 19 2.55 -25.71 -11.46
C SER A 19 3.89 -26.12 -10.86
N GLY A 20 4.44 -25.31 -9.98
CA GLY A 20 5.73 -25.57 -9.32
C GLY A 20 6.41 -24.27 -8.96
N THR A 21 7.67 -24.34 -8.53
CA THR A 21 8.44 -23.13 -8.19
C THR A 21 9.61 -22.97 -9.15
N VAL A 22 9.69 -21.79 -9.73
CA VAL A 22 10.88 -21.31 -10.46
C VAL A 22 11.53 -20.21 -9.64
N SER A 23 12.78 -20.40 -9.26
CA SER A 23 13.54 -19.42 -8.48
C SER A 23 14.55 -18.71 -9.38
N VAL A 24 14.57 -17.38 -9.32
CA VAL A 24 15.41 -16.53 -10.15
C VAL A 24 16.20 -15.57 -9.27
N GLY A 25 17.53 -15.57 -9.42
CA GLY A 25 18.41 -14.55 -8.89
C GLY A 25 18.79 -13.56 -9.99
N LEU A 26 18.45 -12.30 -9.86
CA LEU A 26 18.74 -11.23 -10.81
C LEU A 26 19.97 -10.43 -10.37
N GLY A 27 20.59 -9.73 -11.31
CA GLY A 27 21.67 -8.79 -11.04
C GLY A 27 21.17 -7.53 -10.31
N THR A 28 22.10 -6.82 -9.67
CA THR A 28 21.80 -5.66 -8.81
C THR A 28 21.84 -4.32 -9.54
N SER A 29 22.20 -4.28 -10.82
CA SER A 29 22.24 -3.02 -11.57
C SER A 29 20.86 -2.61 -12.06
N TYR A 30 20.66 -1.31 -12.19
CA TYR A 30 19.42 -0.68 -12.65
C TYR A 30 19.17 -0.98 -14.15
N GLY A 31 18.71 -2.17 -14.44
CA GLY A 31 18.34 -2.59 -15.78
C GLY A 31 16.87 -3.04 -15.84
N ALA A 32 16.27 -2.89 -17.02
CA ALA A 32 14.95 -3.43 -17.29
C ALA A 32 15.04 -4.95 -17.46
N ASN A 33 15.13 -5.67 -16.36
CA ASN A 33 15.05 -7.12 -16.42
C ASN A 33 13.63 -7.54 -16.79
N VAL A 34 13.50 -8.32 -17.83
CA VAL A 34 12.25 -8.88 -18.32
C VAL A 34 12.15 -10.33 -17.84
N LEU A 35 11.09 -10.65 -17.12
CA LEU A 35 10.81 -11.98 -16.63
C LEU A 35 9.59 -12.56 -17.37
N ASN A 36 9.84 -13.21 -18.50
CA ASN A 36 8.79 -13.83 -19.27
C ASN A 36 8.70 -15.31 -18.90
N MET A 37 7.62 -15.68 -18.23
CA MET A 37 7.17 -17.06 -18.09
C MET A 37 6.18 -17.35 -19.21
N SER A 38 5.93 -18.62 -19.47
CA SER A 38 4.77 -18.99 -20.31
C SER A 38 3.48 -18.56 -19.63
N THR A 39 2.49 -18.09 -20.38
CA THR A 39 1.13 -17.84 -19.87
C THR A 39 0.43 -19.13 -19.38
N GLU A 40 1.02 -20.29 -19.64
CA GLU A 40 0.58 -21.58 -19.10
C GLU A 40 1.22 -21.89 -17.72
N PHE A 41 2.16 -21.05 -17.24
CA PHE A 41 2.77 -21.24 -15.94
C PHE A 41 1.86 -20.70 -14.83
N GLN A 42 1.32 -21.62 -14.06
CA GLN A 42 0.39 -21.36 -12.93
C GLN A 42 1.06 -21.57 -11.56
N GLY A 43 2.39 -21.56 -11.52
CA GLY A 43 3.17 -21.83 -10.32
C GLY A 43 3.70 -20.57 -9.65
N ILE A 44 4.73 -20.73 -8.83
CA ILE A 44 5.39 -19.66 -8.10
C ILE A 44 6.65 -19.22 -8.86
N LEU A 45 6.69 -17.94 -9.28
CA LEU A 45 7.91 -17.29 -9.71
C LEU A 45 8.56 -16.61 -8.50
N SER A 46 9.63 -17.19 -7.97
CA SER A 46 10.31 -16.68 -6.80
C SER A 46 11.54 -15.88 -7.22
N VAL A 47 11.49 -14.56 -7.04
CA VAL A 47 12.66 -13.69 -7.24
C VAL A 47 13.41 -13.59 -5.93
N THR A 48 14.65 -14.08 -5.91
CA THR A 48 15.46 -14.22 -4.69
C THR A 48 16.48 -13.11 -4.50
N SER A 49 16.78 -12.34 -5.55
CA SER A 49 17.69 -11.19 -5.50
C SER A 49 17.52 -10.30 -6.71
N GLY A 50 17.99 -9.06 -6.60
CA GLY A 50 18.20 -8.16 -7.73
C GLY A 50 17.08 -7.17 -7.97
N TYR A 51 17.06 -6.61 -9.16
CA TYR A 51 16.20 -5.52 -9.58
C TYR A 51 15.43 -5.88 -10.85
N PHE A 52 14.13 -5.61 -10.90
CA PHE A 52 13.31 -5.86 -12.08
C PHE A 52 12.10 -4.92 -12.17
N GLN A 53 11.48 -4.89 -13.33
CA GLN A 53 10.28 -4.09 -13.57
C GLN A 53 9.05 -4.99 -13.59
N LEU A 54 8.04 -4.65 -12.78
CA LEU A 54 6.78 -5.38 -12.69
C LEU A 54 6.03 -5.41 -14.03
N ASN A 55 6.09 -4.33 -14.79
CA ASN A 55 5.46 -4.27 -16.12
C ASN A 55 6.12 -5.18 -17.16
N ASN A 56 7.26 -5.77 -16.83
CA ASN A 56 7.99 -6.71 -17.70
C ASN A 56 7.86 -8.17 -17.19
N VAL A 57 6.97 -8.44 -16.23
CA VAL A 57 6.71 -9.79 -15.75
C VAL A 57 5.48 -10.35 -16.46
N THR A 58 5.63 -11.54 -17.06
CA THR A 58 4.54 -12.26 -17.70
C THR A 58 4.44 -13.66 -17.12
N MET A 59 3.25 -14.10 -16.73
CA MET A 59 2.96 -15.47 -16.26
C MET A 59 1.47 -15.79 -16.45
N GLY A 60 1.06 -17.02 -16.18
CA GLY A 60 -0.35 -17.40 -16.20
C GLY A 60 -1.18 -16.71 -15.12
N ALA A 61 -2.48 -16.64 -15.30
CA ALA A 61 -3.38 -15.87 -14.43
C ALA A 61 -3.34 -16.31 -12.96
N ASP A 62 -3.17 -17.61 -12.68
CA ASP A 62 -3.09 -18.15 -11.31
C ASP A 62 -1.64 -18.22 -10.79
N GLY A 63 -0.67 -17.70 -11.55
CA GLY A 63 0.72 -17.64 -11.14
C GLY A 63 0.96 -16.63 -10.02
N ILE A 64 1.84 -16.96 -9.07
CA ILE A 64 2.18 -16.12 -7.92
C ILE A 64 3.59 -15.58 -8.08
N LEU A 65 3.75 -14.27 -7.96
CA LEU A 65 5.06 -13.63 -7.88
C LEU A 65 5.48 -13.54 -6.40
N LYS A 66 6.55 -14.25 -6.04
CA LYS A 66 7.12 -14.21 -4.70
C LYS A 66 8.43 -13.42 -4.70
N LEU A 67 8.49 -12.36 -3.94
CA LEU A 67 9.70 -11.58 -3.67
C LEU A 67 10.31 -12.11 -2.39
N ALA A 68 11.24 -13.06 -2.53
CA ALA A 68 11.68 -13.92 -1.43
C ALA A 68 12.76 -13.29 -0.52
N ASP A 69 13.28 -12.12 -0.88
CA ASP A 69 14.30 -11.40 -0.13
C ASP A 69 13.99 -9.90 -0.10
N SER A 70 14.22 -9.25 1.04
CA SER A 70 14.06 -7.80 1.21
C SER A 70 15.00 -6.96 0.31
N ASN A 71 16.06 -7.56 -0.22
CA ASN A 71 16.96 -6.91 -1.18
C ASN A 71 16.43 -6.90 -2.62
N VAL A 72 15.33 -7.60 -2.89
CA VAL A 72 14.68 -7.52 -4.20
C VAL A 72 14.06 -6.15 -4.35
N ARG A 73 14.47 -5.41 -5.38
CA ARG A 73 13.88 -4.13 -5.75
C ARG A 73 12.97 -4.31 -6.94
N THR A 74 11.79 -3.75 -6.83
CA THR A 74 10.79 -3.77 -7.92
C THR A 74 10.49 -2.37 -8.37
N GLU A 75 10.24 -2.18 -9.67
CA GLU A 75 9.89 -0.90 -10.25
C GLU A 75 8.67 -1.04 -11.15
N TRP A 76 7.87 0.02 -11.21
CA TRP A 76 6.85 0.18 -12.23
C TRP A 76 7.17 1.39 -13.10
N ASN A 77 7.69 1.15 -14.29
CA ASN A 77 8.01 2.16 -15.31
C ASN A 77 7.10 2.08 -16.53
N GLY A 78 5.95 1.43 -16.40
CA GLY A 78 4.98 1.31 -17.48
C GLY A 78 4.40 2.65 -17.94
N THR A 79 3.54 2.60 -18.93
CA THR A 79 2.68 3.72 -19.28
C THR A 79 1.67 3.98 -18.18
N ALA A 80 1.13 5.20 -18.07
CA ALA A 80 0.09 5.52 -17.11
C ALA A 80 -1.08 4.52 -17.19
N GLY A 81 -1.64 4.12 -16.04
CA GLY A 81 -2.80 3.23 -15.96
C GLY A 81 -2.50 1.74 -16.08
N GLY A 82 -1.28 1.30 -15.78
CA GLY A 82 -0.93 -0.12 -15.78
C GLY A 82 -1.60 -0.93 -14.67
N THR A 83 -1.70 -2.24 -14.88
CA THR A 83 -2.26 -3.19 -13.89
C THR A 83 -1.36 -4.41 -13.79
N PHE A 84 -1.09 -4.84 -12.56
CA PHE A 84 -0.47 -6.12 -12.27
C PHE A 84 -1.53 -7.05 -11.66
N ALA A 85 -1.86 -8.10 -12.38
CA ALA A 85 -3.02 -8.93 -12.05
C ALA A 85 -2.69 -10.19 -11.25
N ASN A 86 -1.43 -10.61 -11.22
CA ASN A 86 -1.02 -11.78 -10.46
C ASN A 86 -0.90 -11.47 -8.98
N ASP A 87 -1.09 -12.47 -8.16
CA ASP A 87 -0.84 -12.39 -6.73
C ASP A 87 0.64 -12.14 -6.43
N VAL A 88 0.90 -11.32 -5.41
CA VAL A 88 2.26 -10.98 -5.00
C VAL A 88 2.45 -11.24 -3.50
N ALA A 89 3.51 -11.99 -3.19
CA ALA A 89 3.96 -12.19 -1.82
C ALA A 89 5.26 -11.41 -1.56
N PHE A 90 5.22 -10.46 -0.61
CA PHE A 90 6.33 -9.60 -0.25
C PHE A 90 7.06 -10.07 1.01
N THR A 91 8.38 -9.90 1.05
CA THR A 91 9.21 -10.11 2.23
C THR A 91 10.02 -8.84 2.53
N GLY A 92 9.35 -7.80 3.04
CA GLY A 92 9.98 -6.50 3.34
C GLY A 92 10.42 -5.70 2.12
N ASN A 93 9.80 -5.92 0.98
CA ASN A 93 10.23 -5.36 -0.29
C ASN A 93 9.73 -3.94 -0.52
N GLN A 94 10.41 -3.26 -1.45
CA GLN A 94 10.13 -1.90 -1.85
C GLN A 94 9.67 -1.85 -3.30
N VAL A 95 8.56 -1.17 -3.54
CA VAL A 95 8.06 -0.88 -4.90
C VAL A 95 8.31 0.58 -5.22
N PHE A 96 9.05 0.82 -6.27
CA PHE A 96 9.33 2.16 -6.80
C PHE A 96 8.43 2.44 -8.00
N ALA A 97 7.41 3.26 -7.82
CA ALA A 97 6.46 3.60 -8.88
C ALA A 97 6.76 4.98 -9.46
N THR A 98 7.12 5.04 -10.74
CA THR A 98 7.29 6.30 -11.47
C THR A 98 5.99 6.73 -12.17
N LYS A 99 5.07 5.81 -12.37
CA LYS A 99 3.75 5.99 -12.98
C LYS A 99 2.69 5.30 -12.13
N ASP A 100 1.45 5.71 -12.36
CA ASP A 100 0.31 5.11 -11.68
C ASP A 100 0.09 3.67 -12.12
N PHE A 101 -0.23 2.80 -11.15
CA PHE A 101 -0.60 1.43 -11.46
C PHE A 101 -1.47 0.79 -10.38
N THR A 102 -2.08 -0.34 -10.73
CA THR A 102 -2.99 -1.07 -9.87
C THR A 102 -2.48 -2.50 -9.64
N PHE A 103 -2.42 -2.92 -8.39
CA PHE A 103 -2.41 -4.33 -8.03
C PHE A 103 -3.85 -4.82 -7.99
N SER A 104 -4.23 -5.69 -8.93
CA SER A 104 -5.56 -6.33 -8.94
C SER A 104 -5.53 -7.77 -8.45
N GLY A 105 -4.37 -8.42 -8.39
CA GLY A 105 -4.14 -9.66 -7.65
C GLY A 105 -3.97 -9.40 -6.15
N ASP A 106 -3.98 -10.47 -5.37
CA ASP A 106 -3.86 -10.39 -3.92
C ASP A 106 -2.44 -10.06 -3.48
N LEU A 107 -2.32 -9.19 -2.48
CA LEU A 107 -1.05 -8.82 -1.86
C LEU A 107 -0.95 -9.48 -0.49
N SER A 108 0.17 -10.15 -0.24
CA SER A 108 0.45 -10.77 1.06
C SER A 108 1.91 -10.57 1.45
N GLY A 109 2.24 -10.73 2.72
CA GLY A 109 3.62 -10.74 3.17
C GLY A 109 3.91 -9.95 4.44
N THR A 110 5.20 -9.73 4.72
CA THR A 110 5.64 -9.24 6.03
C THR A 110 5.82 -7.73 6.12
N ALA A 111 6.17 -7.06 5.05
CA ALA A 111 6.28 -5.59 5.01
C ALA A 111 6.23 -5.12 3.57
N PHE A 112 5.63 -3.96 3.37
CA PHE A 112 5.47 -3.36 2.05
C PHE A 112 5.85 -1.89 2.13
N SER A 113 6.71 -1.45 1.23
CA SER A 113 7.16 -0.06 1.17
C SER A 113 6.99 0.48 -0.23
N THR A 114 6.49 1.71 -0.35
CA THR A 114 6.33 2.38 -1.65
C THR A 114 7.28 3.56 -1.77
N GLN A 115 7.79 3.77 -2.96
CA GLN A 115 8.59 4.94 -3.34
C GLN A 115 8.24 5.39 -4.76
N GLY A 116 8.68 6.60 -5.10
CA GLY A 116 8.39 7.19 -6.41
C GLY A 116 7.16 8.09 -6.37
N ALA A 117 6.93 8.84 -7.45
CA ALA A 117 5.87 9.85 -7.52
C ALA A 117 4.54 9.29 -8.07
N GLY A 118 4.52 8.04 -8.54
CA GLY A 118 3.31 7.41 -9.05
C GLY A 118 2.34 7.00 -7.95
N ASN A 119 1.10 6.76 -8.33
CA ASN A 119 0.05 6.30 -7.43
C ASN A 119 -0.11 4.79 -7.55
N ILE A 120 -0.20 4.11 -6.41
CA ILE A 120 -0.40 2.66 -6.34
C ILE A 120 -1.80 2.41 -5.80
N THR A 121 -2.63 1.69 -6.56
CA THR A 121 -3.95 1.26 -6.11
C THR A 121 -3.91 -0.21 -5.71
N LEU A 122 -4.34 -0.50 -4.50
CA LEU A 122 -4.53 -1.85 -3.98
C LEU A 122 -6.01 -2.24 -4.20
N ALA A 123 -6.28 -3.04 -5.23
CA ALA A 123 -7.63 -3.41 -5.64
C ALA A 123 -7.95 -4.90 -5.37
N GLY A 124 -6.95 -5.78 -5.39
CA GLY A 124 -7.05 -7.19 -4.95
C GLY A 124 -7.11 -7.33 -3.44
N GLY A 125 -7.14 -8.55 -2.91
CA GLY A 125 -7.07 -8.81 -1.49
C GLY A 125 -5.76 -8.28 -0.87
N VAL A 126 -5.81 -7.85 0.38
CA VAL A 126 -4.62 -7.34 1.09
C VAL A 126 -4.48 -8.04 2.42
N ASN A 127 -3.35 -8.70 2.62
CA ASN A 127 -2.97 -9.33 3.88
C ASN A 127 -1.48 -9.11 4.15
N LEU A 128 -1.16 -7.94 4.69
CA LEU A 128 0.20 -7.51 5.00
C LEU A 128 0.44 -7.58 6.51
N ASP A 129 1.39 -8.40 6.94
CA ASP A 129 1.95 -8.37 8.28
C ASP A 129 3.06 -7.31 8.38
N GLY A 130 3.40 -6.86 9.59
CA GLY A 130 4.47 -5.89 9.80
C GLY A 130 4.07 -4.46 9.43
N GLN A 131 4.93 -3.70 8.75
CA GLN A 131 4.72 -2.27 8.51
C GLN A 131 4.41 -1.96 7.05
N LEU A 132 3.33 -1.19 6.81
CA LEU A 132 3.12 -0.49 5.54
C LEU A 132 3.84 0.87 5.58
N LYS A 133 4.76 1.11 4.66
CA LYS A 133 5.46 2.40 4.51
C LYS A 133 5.06 3.09 3.22
N VAL A 134 4.53 4.30 3.34
CA VAL A 134 4.22 5.16 2.18
C VAL A 134 5.22 6.30 2.17
N HIS A 135 6.30 6.17 1.38
CA HIS A 135 7.39 7.14 1.40
C HIS A 135 7.24 8.25 0.36
N ARG A 136 6.54 8.01 -0.74
CA ARG A 136 6.25 9.00 -1.79
C ARG A 136 5.02 8.57 -2.59
N GLY A 137 4.41 9.56 -3.27
CA GLY A 137 3.22 9.33 -4.08
C GLY A 137 1.98 9.05 -3.24
N THR A 138 1.05 8.33 -3.81
CA THR A 138 -0.19 7.94 -3.15
C THR A 138 -0.33 6.43 -3.14
N VAL A 139 -0.74 5.86 -2.01
CA VAL A 139 -1.28 4.51 -1.95
C VAL A 139 -2.77 4.61 -1.71
N THR A 140 -3.57 4.04 -2.62
CA THR A 140 -5.03 3.99 -2.49
C THR A 140 -5.48 2.59 -2.14
N VAL A 141 -6.10 2.44 -0.99
CA VAL A 141 -6.77 1.20 -0.57
C VAL A 141 -8.18 1.19 -1.14
N ASN A 142 -8.39 0.40 -2.19
CA ASN A 142 -9.67 0.23 -2.88
C ASN A 142 -10.14 -1.23 -2.88
N SER A 143 -9.49 -2.08 -2.10
CA SER A 143 -9.85 -3.48 -1.93
C SER A 143 -11.07 -3.66 -1.05
N ALA A 144 -11.98 -4.54 -1.44
CA ALA A 144 -13.07 -5.00 -0.59
C ALA A 144 -12.64 -6.08 0.43
N ASN A 145 -11.47 -6.68 0.22
CA ASN A 145 -10.97 -7.83 0.98
C ASN A 145 -9.62 -7.48 1.65
N VAL A 146 -9.63 -6.55 2.59
CA VAL A 146 -8.44 -6.25 3.39
C VAL A 146 -8.51 -7.04 4.68
N ALA A 147 -7.78 -8.14 4.75
CA ALA A 147 -7.66 -8.93 5.97
C ALA A 147 -6.72 -8.22 6.99
N LYS A 148 -5.65 -7.61 6.48
CA LYS A 148 -4.70 -6.86 7.29
C LYS A 148 -3.92 -5.86 6.42
N LEU A 149 -3.78 -4.61 6.90
CA LEU A 149 -3.03 -3.55 6.23
C LEU A 149 -1.72 -3.20 6.96
N GLY A 150 -1.08 -4.20 7.54
CA GLY A 150 0.09 -4.04 8.39
C GLY A 150 -0.25 -3.85 9.88
N ASP A 151 0.73 -4.14 10.75
CA ASP A 151 0.64 -3.89 12.19
C ASP A 151 0.74 -2.40 12.51
N SER A 152 1.45 -1.67 11.65
CA SER A 152 1.59 -0.21 11.70
C SER A 152 1.70 0.37 10.30
N ILE A 153 1.40 1.66 10.19
CA ILE A 153 1.50 2.44 8.95
C ILE A 153 2.41 3.65 9.22
N ASP A 154 3.36 3.90 8.30
CA ASP A 154 4.25 5.05 8.35
C ASP A 154 4.18 5.83 7.03
N ILE A 155 3.75 7.10 7.09
CA ILE A 155 3.50 7.94 5.92
C ILE A 155 4.45 9.15 5.95
N GLN A 156 5.35 9.24 4.98
CA GLN A 156 6.45 10.20 4.99
C GLN A 156 6.55 11.02 3.70
N ASN A 157 7.39 12.05 3.72
CA ASN A 157 7.81 12.81 2.55
C ASN A 157 6.65 13.37 1.69
N ASN A 158 5.64 13.94 2.33
CA ASN A 158 4.46 14.52 1.67
C ASN A 158 3.66 13.49 0.84
N SER A 159 3.68 12.25 1.27
CA SER A 159 2.91 11.18 0.63
C SER A 159 1.48 11.09 1.16
N THR A 160 0.66 10.32 0.47
CA THR A 160 -0.75 10.14 0.83
C THR A 160 -1.10 8.67 0.95
N LEU A 161 -1.79 8.31 2.02
CA LEU A 161 -2.53 7.06 2.12
C LEU A 161 -4.02 7.38 1.98
N ALA A 162 -4.65 6.88 0.93
CA ALA A 162 -6.04 7.14 0.61
C ALA A 162 -6.91 5.89 0.80
N PHE A 163 -8.09 6.08 1.36
CA PHE A 163 -9.11 5.05 1.51
C PHE A 163 -10.29 5.38 0.58
N ALA A 164 -10.62 4.46 -0.30
CA ALA A 164 -11.71 4.61 -1.27
C ALA A 164 -12.88 3.64 -0.98
N ARG A 165 -12.94 3.12 0.24
CA ARG A 165 -13.98 2.20 0.74
C ARG A 165 -14.08 2.27 2.26
N ASP A 166 -15.11 1.64 2.81
CA ASP A 166 -15.21 1.40 4.25
C ASP A 166 -14.03 0.56 4.72
N PHE A 167 -13.39 1.01 5.79
CA PHE A 167 -12.27 0.33 6.40
C PHE A 167 -12.15 0.65 7.89
N SER A 168 -11.80 -0.34 8.70
CA SER A 168 -11.47 -0.14 10.11
C SER A 168 -10.01 -0.52 10.36
N TYR A 169 -9.26 0.37 11.03
CA TYR A 169 -7.85 0.18 11.33
C TYR A 169 -7.54 0.40 12.80
N GLY A 170 -7.10 -0.68 13.46
CA GLY A 170 -6.73 -0.68 14.88
C GLY A 170 -5.24 -0.52 15.16
N GLY A 171 -4.39 -0.51 14.13
CA GLY A 171 -2.95 -0.28 14.27
C GLY A 171 -2.59 1.19 14.42
N VAL A 172 -1.31 1.46 14.61
CA VAL A 172 -0.79 2.82 14.74
C VAL A 172 -0.48 3.41 13.37
N ILE A 173 -1.04 4.58 13.07
CA ILE A 173 -0.59 5.42 11.94
C ILE A 173 0.38 6.47 12.49
N SER A 174 1.56 6.52 11.87
CA SER A 174 2.61 7.50 12.14
C SER A 174 3.03 8.20 10.84
N GLY A 175 3.77 9.29 10.95
CA GLY A 175 4.32 9.96 9.77
C GLY A 175 4.57 11.45 9.96
N THR A 176 5.00 12.10 8.88
CA THR A 176 5.45 13.50 8.89
C THR A 176 4.32 14.49 8.65
N ALA A 177 4.50 15.72 9.12
CA ALA A 177 3.48 16.78 9.06
C ALA A 177 3.00 17.15 7.66
N GLY A 178 3.82 16.94 6.62
CA GLY A 178 3.41 17.22 5.22
C GLY A 178 2.64 16.07 4.54
N SER A 179 2.50 14.93 5.21
CA SER A 179 1.82 13.76 4.66
C SER A 179 0.31 13.79 4.93
N THR A 180 -0.45 12.95 4.25
CA THR A 180 -1.91 12.95 4.34
C THR A 180 -2.48 11.54 4.49
N VAL A 181 -3.46 11.39 5.36
CA VAL A 181 -4.45 10.31 5.31
C VAL A 181 -5.71 10.88 4.67
N SER A 182 -6.18 10.29 3.58
CA SER A 182 -7.36 10.76 2.84
C SER A 182 -8.48 9.73 2.88
N VAL A 183 -9.68 10.17 3.22
CA VAL A 183 -10.91 9.38 3.10
C VAL A 183 -11.67 9.89 1.90
N ASN A 184 -11.55 9.17 0.77
CA ASN A 184 -12.12 9.61 -0.49
C ASN A 184 -13.59 9.23 -0.61
N THR A 185 -13.96 8.04 -0.11
CA THR A 185 -15.35 7.54 -0.06
C THR A 185 -15.50 6.57 1.10
N GLY A 186 -16.74 6.36 1.56
CA GLY A 186 -17.05 5.44 2.64
C GLY A 186 -16.66 5.95 4.03
N THR A 187 -16.46 5.04 4.95
CA THR A 187 -16.12 5.32 6.34
C THR A 187 -14.75 4.73 6.68
N LEU A 188 -13.82 5.58 7.12
CA LEU A 188 -12.58 5.14 7.75
C LEU A 188 -12.74 5.20 9.27
N GLU A 189 -12.70 4.06 9.92
CA GLU A 189 -12.68 3.97 11.38
C GLU A 189 -11.25 3.73 11.88
N LEU A 190 -10.80 4.59 12.79
CA LEU A 190 -9.50 4.52 13.43
C LEU A 190 -9.67 4.27 14.92
N THR A 191 -9.11 3.16 15.43
CA THR A 191 -9.18 2.79 16.86
C THR A 191 -7.81 2.65 17.51
N GLY A 192 -6.74 2.82 16.74
CA GLY A 192 -5.37 2.76 17.24
C GLY A 192 -4.88 4.08 17.83
N ALA A 193 -3.85 4.01 18.67
CA ALA A 193 -3.20 5.18 19.27
C ALA A 193 -2.29 5.86 18.22
N ASN A 194 -2.89 6.62 17.31
CA ASN A 194 -2.20 7.26 16.20
C ASN A 194 -1.29 8.39 16.67
N THR A 195 -0.11 8.47 16.07
CA THR A 195 0.89 9.54 16.32
C THR A 195 1.17 10.35 15.07
N PHE A 196 0.25 10.32 14.11
CA PHE A 196 0.38 10.98 12.82
C PHE A 196 0.31 12.50 12.97
N LEU A 197 1.29 13.20 12.38
CA LEU A 197 1.39 14.65 12.44
C LEU A 197 0.86 15.36 11.19
N GLY A 198 0.51 14.59 10.16
CA GLY A 198 0.01 15.10 8.89
C GLY A 198 -1.50 15.37 8.89
N ALA A 199 -2.04 15.66 7.72
CA ALA A 199 -3.45 16.00 7.58
C ALA A 199 -4.35 14.75 7.50
N LEU A 200 -5.52 14.80 8.13
CA LEU A 200 -6.66 13.95 7.81
C LEU A 200 -7.59 14.73 6.87
N SER A 201 -7.70 14.26 5.65
CA SER A 201 -8.56 14.88 4.62
C SER A 201 -9.79 14.03 4.41
N ILE A 202 -10.98 14.59 4.58
CA ILE A 202 -12.25 13.87 4.48
C ILE A 202 -13.05 14.47 3.32
N ALA A 203 -13.21 13.72 2.24
CA ALA A 203 -13.94 14.17 1.07
C ALA A 203 -15.44 14.34 1.38
N ASP A 204 -16.12 15.17 0.60
CA ASP A 204 -17.58 15.30 0.70
C ASP A 204 -18.27 13.94 0.51
N GLY A 205 -19.24 13.63 1.36
CA GLY A 205 -19.91 12.33 1.42
C GLY A 205 -19.12 11.20 2.09
N ALA A 206 -17.84 11.41 2.45
CA ALA A 206 -17.03 10.44 3.20
C ALA A 206 -17.09 10.73 4.71
N THR A 207 -16.73 9.72 5.52
CA THR A 207 -16.71 9.81 6.97
C THR A 207 -15.39 9.31 7.53
N ALA A 208 -14.78 10.05 8.44
CA ALA A 208 -13.75 9.54 9.34
C ALA A 208 -14.33 9.36 10.74
N ARG A 209 -14.10 8.21 11.37
CA ARG A 209 -14.50 7.90 12.73
C ARG A 209 -13.29 7.65 13.60
N LEU A 210 -13.15 8.41 14.66
CA LEU A 210 -12.12 8.23 15.67
C LEU A 210 -12.77 7.53 16.89
N GLY A 211 -12.37 6.28 17.12
CA GLY A 211 -12.84 5.46 18.23
C GLY A 211 -11.94 5.56 19.46
N ASP A 212 -12.25 4.74 20.47
CA ASP A 212 -11.50 4.68 21.73
C ASP A 212 -10.00 4.41 21.49
N GLY A 213 -9.16 5.17 22.17
CA GLY A 213 -7.69 5.07 22.05
C GLY A 213 -7.11 5.85 20.88
N SER A 214 -7.94 6.38 19.97
CA SER A 214 -7.46 7.21 18.87
C SER A 214 -6.96 8.56 19.37
N ALA A 215 -5.92 9.06 18.73
CA ALA A 215 -5.47 10.44 18.85
C ALA A 215 -5.17 10.98 17.44
N TRP A 216 -5.39 12.27 17.24
CA TRP A 216 -5.07 12.91 15.98
C TRP A 216 -4.38 14.26 16.22
N ALA A 217 -3.06 14.26 16.16
CA ALA A 217 -2.24 15.45 16.39
C ALA A 217 -2.06 16.32 15.13
N GLY A 218 -2.45 15.81 13.97
CA GLY A 218 -2.36 16.53 12.70
C GLY A 218 -3.57 17.40 12.41
N SER A 219 -3.54 18.11 11.30
CA SER A 219 -4.63 18.98 10.87
C SER A 219 -5.80 18.19 10.26
N LEU A 220 -6.98 18.81 10.25
CA LEU A 220 -8.17 18.33 9.57
C LEU A 220 -8.46 19.18 8.33
N SER A 221 -8.94 18.56 7.26
CA SER A 221 -9.36 19.25 6.03
C SER A 221 -10.50 18.50 5.32
N GLY A 222 -11.14 19.17 4.37
CA GLY A 222 -12.21 18.61 3.55
C GLY A 222 -13.62 18.95 4.05
N ALA A 223 -14.62 18.45 3.32
CA ALA A 223 -16.04 18.78 3.53
C ALA A 223 -16.88 17.60 4.02
N GLY A 224 -16.26 16.44 4.30
CA GLY A 224 -16.92 15.24 4.78
C GLY A 224 -17.29 15.28 6.26
N SER A 225 -17.58 14.14 6.83
CA SER A 225 -18.02 14.02 8.23
C SER A 225 -16.91 13.48 9.12
N LEU A 226 -16.69 14.13 10.26
CA LEU A 226 -15.86 13.60 11.35
C LEU A 226 -16.78 13.11 12.46
N VAL A 227 -16.67 11.85 12.84
CA VAL A 227 -17.34 11.28 14.00
C VAL A 227 -16.31 10.95 15.07
N ILE A 228 -16.49 11.48 16.26
CA ILE A 228 -15.66 11.18 17.42
C ILE A 228 -16.53 10.34 18.38
N ASP A 229 -16.17 9.07 18.49
CA ASP A 229 -16.90 8.09 19.28
C ASP A 229 -15.96 7.47 20.31
N THR A 230 -15.85 8.13 21.43
CA THR A 230 -14.91 7.74 22.49
C THR A 230 -15.58 7.77 23.87
N ALA A 231 -15.16 6.85 24.74
CA ALA A 231 -15.40 6.92 26.18
C ALA A 231 -14.26 7.64 26.91
N GLY A 232 -13.11 7.81 26.26
CA GLY A 232 -11.92 8.48 26.79
C GLY A 232 -11.76 9.94 26.35
N GLU A 233 -10.53 10.43 26.38
CA GLU A 233 -10.18 11.77 25.89
C GLU A 233 -9.57 11.67 24.49
N ILE A 234 -10.03 12.54 23.59
CA ILE A 234 -9.40 12.74 22.29
C ILE A 234 -8.94 14.19 22.19
N THR A 235 -7.66 14.38 21.88
CA THR A 235 -7.10 15.69 21.56
C THR A 235 -7.08 15.88 20.04
N LEU A 236 -7.66 16.97 19.56
CA LEU A 236 -7.56 17.41 18.18
C LEU A 236 -6.59 18.60 18.09
N ALA A 237 -5.77 18.64 17.04
CA ALA A 237 -4.91 19.79 16.82
C ALA A 237 -5.70 21.09 16.65
N ALA A 238 -5.18 22.19 17.14
CA ALA A 238 -5.76 23.50 16.91
C ALA A 238 -5.57 23.96 15.45
N GLY A 239 -6.43 24.83 14.94
CA GLY A 239 -6.26 25.49 13.66
C GLY A 239 -6.77 24.71 12.45
N ASN A 240 -7.80 23.89 12.60
CA ASN A 240 -8.44 23.11 11.53
C ASN A 240 -9.27 23.96 10.54
N THR A 241 -8.71 25.07 10.04
CA THR A 241 -9.41 26.01 9.16
C THR A 241 -9.73 25.43 7.77
N GLY A 242 -9.07 24.33 7.39
CA GLY A 242 -9.33 23.62 6.13
C GLY A 242 -10.48 22.62 6.21
N PHE A 243 -11.04 22.36 7.38
CA PHE A 243 -12.17 21.46 7.55
C PHE A 243 -13.47 22.26 7.55
N THR A 244 -14.31 22.00 6.55
CA THR A 244 -15.61 22.67 6.36
C THR A 244 -16.79 21.69 6.54
N GLY A 245 -16.50 20.45 6.86
CA GLY A 245 -17.47 19.39 7.06
C GLY A 245 -18.15 19.43 8.43
N SER A 246 -18.91 18.39 8.71
CA SER A 246 -19.62 18.25 9.99
C SER A 246 -18.77 17.48 11.02
N THR A 247 -18.88 17.85 12.29
CA THR A 247 -18.31 17.06 13.39
C THR A 247 -19.45 16.60 14.29
N THR A 248 -19.49 15.30 14.57
CA THR A 248 -20.42 14.67 15.49
C THR A 248 -19.66 14.04 16.63
N LEU A 249 -20.07 14.35 17.85
CA LEU A 249 -19.58 13.72 19.06
C LEU A 249 -20.56 12.63 19.48
N SER A 250 -20.11 11.41 19.58
CA SER A 250 -20.84 10.28 20.12
C SER A 250 -19.99 9.62 21.21
N GLY A 251 -20.63 8.93 22.14
CA GLY A 251 -19.93 8.41 23.32
C GLY A 251 -19.97 9.37 24.51
N THR A 252 -19.25 9.03 25.57
CA THR A 252 -19.26 9.76 26.87
C THR A 252 -17.92 10.47 27.15
N GLY A 253 -16.99 10.42 26.23
CA GLY A 253 -15.65 10.98 26.37
C GLY A 253 -15.59 12.50 26.18
N THR A 254 -14.38 13.02 26.23
CA THR A 254 -14.06 14.43 26.11
C THR A 254 -13.22 14.71 24.87
N VAL A 255 -13.47 15.83 24.22
CA VAL A 255 -12.62 16.35 23.12
C VAL A 255 -11.95 17.63 23.59
N THR A 256 -10.62 17.67 23.47
CA THR A 256 -9.78 18.81 23.86
C THR A 256 -8.95 19.33 22.69
#